data_c5bce5ae8b6a9168aff607c9ea43236b
#
_entry.id   c5bce5ae8b6a9168aff607c9ea43236b
#
_cell.length_a   1.000
_cell.length_b   1.000
_cell.length_c   1.000
_cell.angle_alpha   90.00
_cell.angle_beta   90.00
_cell.angle_gamma   90.00
#
_symmetry.space_group_name_H-M   'P 1'
#
loop_
_entity.id
_entity.type
_entity.pdbx_description
1 polymer ?
#
loop_
_entity_poly.entity_id
_entity_poly.type
_entity_poly.pdbx_seq_one_letter_code
_entity_poly.pdbx_strand_id
1 'polypeptide(L)'
;MRSTRLIPVAVLAFAVACSDTATSPTSVGVPLFDVAAGTYTDPLADPQTGIQDANAPSGAHLTNQSGPVQCVVNSDLSISCSAYSIAGVGNTNAFLSLEAVYTAIIDCNNPGNNKNNPIESHETTFSTEESATLTPGRNGTLRVGARSVSPFDEAQGCPNPNWQPEIREGSLELVSFTYSLHFDGFPAGDFAVLIEQP
;
A
#
# COMPACT_ATOMS: atom_id res chain seq x y z
N MET A 1 8.84 -62.27 -69.77
CA MET A 1 7.91 -61.08 -69.86
C MET A 1 7.28 -60.90 -68.47
N ARG A 2 7.76 -59.90 -67.70
CA ARG A 2 7.24 -59.59 -66.37
C ARG A 2 6.45 -58.34 -66.47
N SER A 3 5.16 -58.43 -66.16
CA SER A 3 4.22 -57.29 -66.18
C SER A 3 4.26 -56.59 -64.81
N THR A 4 4.67 -55.32 -64.79
CA THR A 4 4.72 -54.49 -63.61
C THR A 4 3.41 -53.72 -63.50
N ARG A 5 2.64 -54.01 -62.44
CA ARG A 5 1.39 -53.23 -62.16
C ARG A 5 1.75 -52.02 -61.29
N LEU A 6 1.48 -50.85 -61.82
CA LEU A 6 1.52 -49.55 -61.07
C LEU A 6 0.23 -49.38 -60.28
N ILE A 7 0.39 -49.17 -58.99
CA ILE A 7 -0.69 -48.81 -58.04
C ILE A 7 -0.68 -47.30 -57.91
N PRO A 8 -1.77 -46.58 -58.12
CA PRO A 8 -1.81 -45.15 -57.84
C PRO A 8 -2.01 -44.90 -56.35
N VAL A 9 -1.10 -44.12 -55.74
CA VAL A 9 -1.21 -43.62 -54.38
C VAL A 9 -2.08 -42.35 -54.43
N ALA A 10 -3.25 -42.43 -53.81
CA ALA A 10 -4.11 -41.27 -53.59
C ALA A 10 -3.59 -40.50 -52.35
N VAL A 11 -3.12 -39.27 -52.57
CA VAL A 11 -2.75 -38.33 -51.52
C VAL A 11 -3.99 -37.61 -51.07
N LEU A 12 -4.48 -37.94 -49.86
CA LEU A 12 -5.52 -37.14 -49.18
C LEU A 12 -4.85 -35.92 -48.56
N ALA A 13 -5.11 -34.74 -49.06
CA ALA A 13 -4.77 -33.47 -48.45
C ALA A 13 -5.80 -33.14 -47.36
N PHE A 14 -5.42 -33.24 -46.10
CA PHE A 14 -6.20 -32.70 -44.98
C PHE A 14 -5.93 -31.20 -44.89
N ALA A 15 -6.90 -30.40 -45.23
CA ALA A 15 -6.92 -28.99 -44.93
C ALA A 15 -7.29 -28.81 -43.45
N VAL A 16 -6.30 -28.54 -42.62
CA VAL A 16 -6.53 -28.09 -41.24
C VAL A 16 -6.88 -26.61 -41.28
N ALA A 17 -8.17 -26.31 -41.17
CA ALA A 17 -8.63 -24.95 -40.93
C ALA A 17 -8.27 -24.56 -39.49
N CYS A 18 -7.21 -23.78 -39.32
CA CYS A 18 -6.98 -23.04 -38.06
C CYS A 18 -8.04 -21.97 -37.95
N SER A 19 -9.09 -22.22 -37.18
CA SER A 19 -9.99 -21.17 -36.69
C SER A 19 -9.24 -20.40 -35.61
N ASP A 20 -8.57 -19.32 -35.97
CA ASP A 20 -8.13 -18.31 -35.02
C ASP A 20 -9.37 -17.61 -34.48
N THR A 21 -9.90 -18.16 -33.37
CA THR A 21 -10.80 -17.41 -32.50
C THR A 21 -9.92 -16.34 -31.86
N ALA A 22 -10.03 -15.11 -32.33
CA ALA A 22 -9.46 -13.95 -31.66
C ALA A 22 -10.10 -13.89 -30.28
N THR A 23 -9.41 -14.48 -29.28
CA THR A 23 -9.70 -14.25 -27.87
C THR A 23 -9.34 -12.80 -27.63
N SER A 24 -10.35 -11.93 -27.54
CA SER A 24 -10.16 -10.58 -27.00
C SER A 24 -9.36 -10.73 -25.71
N PRO A 25 -8.27 -9.97 -25.51
CA PRO A 25 -7.61 -9.99 -24.22
C PRO A 25 -8.66 -9.56 -23.19
N THR A 26 -9.11 -10.53 -22.39
CA THR A 26 -9.78 -10.22 -21.15
C THR A 26 -8.79 -9.34 -20.43
N SER A 27 -9.11 -8.06 -20.27
CA SER A 27 -8.40 -7.22 -19.32
C SER A 27 -8.49 -7.96 -18.00
N VAL A 28 -7.40 -8.62 -17.63
CA VAL A 28 -7.19 -9.07 -16.26
C VAL A 28 -7.17 -7.76 -15.51
N GLY A 29 -8.32 -7.35 -14.99
CA GLY A 29 -8.35 -6.32 -13.98
C GLY A 29 -7.38 -6.80 -12.92
N VAL A 30 -6.25 -6.10 -12.80
CA VAL A 30 -5.40 -6.25 -11.62
C VAL A 30 -6.38 -6.06 -10.48
N PRO A 31 -6.57 -7.04 -9.58
CA PRO A 31 -7.42 -6.80 -8.42
C PRO A 31 -6.82 -5.57 -7.76
N LEU A 32 -7.56 -4.47 -7.75
CA LEU A 32 -7.31 -3.37 -6.84
C LEU A 32 -7.44 -4.01 -5.46
N PHE A 33 -6.31 -4.25 -4.82
CA PHE A 33 -6.29 -4.71 -3.44
C PHE A 33 -6.71 -3.49 -2.61
N ASP A 34 -8.01 -3.39 -2.40
CA ASP A 34 -8.57 -2.46 -1.43
C ASP A 34 -8.11 -2.90 -0.04
N VAL A 35 -7.38 -2.04 0.67
CA VAL A 35 -6.92 -2.35 2.03
C VAL A 35 -8.14 -2.32 2.95
N ALA A 36 -8.57 -3.49 3.36
CA ALA A 36 -9.75 -3.64 4.20
C ALA A 36 -9.56 -2.99 5.59
N ALA A 37 -10.65 -2.47 6.16
CA ALA A 37 -10.66 -2.06 7.56
C ALA A 37 -10.27 -3.24 8.46
N GLY A 38 -9.31 -3.04 9.37
CA GLY A 38 -8.77 -4.12 10.20
C GLY A 38 -7.54 -3.73 11.00
N THR A 39 -7.01 -4.71 11.71
CA THR A 39 -5.78 -4.55 12.51
C THR A 39 -4.64 -5.28 11.84
N TYR A 40 -3.52 -4.60 11.67
CA TYR A 40 -2.32 -5.06 11.00
C TYR A 40 -1.14 -5.02 11.96
N THR A 41 -0.27 -6.03 11.89
CA THR A 41 0.94 -6.16 12.74
C THR A 41 2.14 -6.49 11.86
N ASP A 42 3.34 -6.25 12.38
CA ASP A 42 4.58 -6.68 11.71
C ASP A 42 4.65 -8.22 11.68
N PRO A 43 4.62 -8.86 10.49
CA PRO A 43 4.67 -10.31 10.39
C PRO A 43 6.05 -10.90 10.65
N LEU A 44 7.10 -10.07 10.63
CA LEU A 44 8.49 -10.47 10.81
C LEU A 44 9.03 -10.15 12.22
N ALA A 45 8.21 -9.56 13.10
CA ALA A 45 8.60 -9.27 14.45
C ALA A 45 8.91 -10.56 15.22
N ASP A 46 10.05 -10.59 15.93
CA ASP A 46 10.40 -11.71 16.81
C ASP A 46 9.39 -11.81 17.98
N PRO A 47 8.82 -12.99 18.25
CA PRO A 47 7.80 -13.13 19.30
C PRO A 47 8.30 -12.83 20.72
N GLN A 48 9.62 -12.84 20.97
CA GLN A 48 10.22 -12.58 22.29
C GLN A 48 10.52 -11.10 22.48
N THR A 49 11.00 -10.43 21.44
CA THR A 49 11.39 -9.01 21.49
C THR A 49 10.31 -8.08 20.95
N GLY A 50 9.40 -8.58 20.10
CA GLY A 50 8.31 -7.84 19.49
C GLY A 50 8.73 -6.91 18.35
N ILE A 51 9.99 -7.01 17.90
CA ILE A 51 10.58 -6.25 16.79
C ILE A 51 11.45 -7.18 15.93
N GLN A 52 11.94 -6.68 14.80
CA GLN A 52 12.90 -7.40 13.95
C GLN A 52 14.32 -7.22 14.48
N ASP A 53 14.83 -8.20 15.22
CA ASP A 53 16.11 -8.11 15.96
C ASP A 53 17.32 -7.83 15.04
N ALA A 54 17.32 -8.37 13.81
CA ALA A 54 18.42 -8.18 12.87
C ALA A 54 18.61 -6.71 12.47
N ASN A 55 17.55 -5.92 12.58
CA ASN A 55 17.46 -4.53 12.12
C ASN A 55 17.39 -3.53 13.28
N ALA A 56 17.76 -3.97 14.47
CA ALA A 56 17.73 -3.16 15.70
C ALA A 56 19.03 -3.28 16.48
N PRO A 57 19.36 -2.30 17.35
CA PRO A 57 20.50 -2.40 18.26
C PRO A 57 20.44 -3.66 19.11
N SER A 58 21.60 -4.29 19.36
CA SER A 58 21.69 -5.53 20.13
C SER A 58 21.06 -5.37 21.53
N GLY A 59 20.10 -6.25 21.84
CA GLY A 59 19.34 -6.22 23.09
C GLY A 59 18.12 -5.29 23.08
N ALA A 60 17.80 -4.69 21.94
CA ALA A 60 16.56 -3.94 21.76
C ALA A 60 15.34 -4.88 21.87
N HIS A 61 14.30 -4.43 22.58
CA HIS A 61 13.05 -5.20 22.75
C HIS A 61 11.90 -4.28 23.16
N LEU A 62 10.67 -4.66 22.84
CA LEU A 62 9.50 -3.96 23.37
C LEU A 62 9.45 -4.05 24.89
N THR A 63 9.11 -2.94 25.54
CA THR A 63 8.93 -2.96 27.00
C THR A 63 7.68 -3.74 27.37
N ASN A 64 7.68 -4.38 28.56
CA ASN A 64 6.53 -5.17 29.05
C ASN A 64 5.22 -4.35 29.21
N GLN A 65 5.32 -3.02 29.19
CA GLN A 65 4.17 -2.13 29.25
C GLN A 65 3.64 -1.73 27.87
N SER A 66 4.37 -2.07 26.80
CA SER A 66 3.94 -1.87 25.43
C SER A 66 3.09 -3.05 25.01
N GLY A 67 1.93 -2.76 24.41
CA GLY A 67 1.21 -3.77 23.64
C GLY A 67 1.99 -4.12 22.37
N PRO A 68 1.46 -5.03 21.54
CA PRO A 68 2.03 -5.30 20.24
C PRO A 68 2.01 -4.02 19.39
N VAL A 69 3.03 -3.87 18.53
CA VAL A 69 3.01 -2.81 17.52
C VAL A 69 1.95 -3.16 16.48
N GLN A 70 0.97 -2.31 16.35
CA GLN A 70 -0.15 -2.54 15.45
C GLN A 70 -0.68 -1.24 14.85
N CYS A 71 -1.16 -1.32 13.62
CA CYS A 71 -1.92 -0.27 12.96
C CYS A 71 -3.35 -0.74 12.70
N VAL A 72 -4.30 0.16 12.82
CA VAL A 72 -5.71 -0.08 12.54
C VAL A 72 -6.13 0.80 11.39
N VAL A 73 -6.68 0.19 10.35
CA VAL A 73 -7.40 0.88 9.29
C VAL A 73 -8.85 1.03 9.73
N ASN A 74 -9.29 2.27 9.92
CA ASN A 74 -10.63 2.61 10.37
C ASN A 74 -11.63 2.61 9.19
N SER A 75 -12.92 2.62 9.50
CA SER A 75 -13.97 2.65 8.48
C SER A 75 -14.05 3.94 7.66
N ASP A 76 -13.41 5.00 8.14
CA ASP A 76 -13.23 6.27 7.42
C ASP A 76 -11.93 6.32 6.62
N LEU A 77 -11.27 5.17 6.47
CA LEU A 77 -9.97 4.97 5.81
C LEU A 77 -8.80 5.71 6.46
N SER A 78 -8.97 6.29 7.64
CA SER A 78 -7.84 6.77 8.44
C SER A 78 -7.06 5.59 9.01
N ILE A 79 -5.76 5.78 9.21
CA ILE A 79 -4.87 4.77 9.80
C ILE A 79 -4.38 5.29 11.15
N SER A 80 -4.47 4.45 12.17
CA SER A 80 -4.01 4.76 13.52
C SER A 80 -3.08 3.66 14.01
N CYS A 81 -1.82 4.01 14.33
CA CYS A 81 -0.82 3.07 14.83
C CYS A 81 -0.59 3.29 16.33
N SER A 82 -0.44 2.19 17.07
CA SER A 82 -0.31 2.18 18.53
C SER A 82 0.99 2.84 19.01
N ALA A 83 0.95 3.44 20.21
CA ALA A 83 2.16 3.87 20.90
C ALA A 83 2.86 2.68 21.54
N TYR A 84 4.20 2.69 21.54
CA TYR A 84 5.02 1.67 22.19
C TYR A 84 6.37 2.23 22.66
N SER A 85 7.15 1.40 23.34
CA SER A 85 8.49 1.77 23.77
C SER A 85 9.44 0.60 23.55
N ILE A 86 10.64 0.89 23.06
CA ILE A 86 11.72 -0.08 22.85
C ILE A 86 12.83 0.23 23.84
N ALA A 87 13.16 -0.71 24.69
CA ALA A 87 14.30 -0.65 25.60
C ALA A 87 15.54 -1.25 24.93
N GLY A 88 16.72 -0.96 25.48
CA GLY A 88 17.99 -1.53 25.02
C GLY A 88 18.58 -0.90 23.77
N VAL A 89 18.05 0.21 23.28
CA VAL A 89 18.53 0.87 22.05
C VAL A 89 19.77 1.76 22.26
N GLY A 90 20.23 1.92 23.52
CA GLY A 90 21.36 2.80 23.83
C GLY A 90 21.08 4.26 23.47
N ASN A 91 21.96 4.85 22.67
CA ASN A 91 21.83 6.23 22.18
C ASN A 91 21.48 6.28 20.67
N THR A 92 21.05 5.17 20.09
CA THR A 92 20.75 5.08 18.67
C THR A 92 19.42 5.75 18.35
N ASN A 93 19.45 6.80 17.53
CA ASN A 93 18.23 7.44 17.06
C ASN A 93 17.49 6.53 16.09
N ALA A 94 16.23 6.86 15.82
CA ALA A 94 15.42 6.16 14.83
C ALA A 94 14.60 7.15 14.00
N PHE A 95 14.27 6.77 12.78
CA PHE A 95 13.34 7.44 11.92
C PHE A 95 12.06 6.62 11.83
N LEU A 96 10.93 7.27 12.08
CA LEU A 96 9.60 6.72 12.01
C LEU A 96 8.87 7.35 10.84
N SER A 97 8.18 6.54 10.03
CA SER A 97 7.28 7.01 8.98
C SER A 97 5.99 6.20 8.97
N LEU A 98 4.88 6.87 8.76
CA LEU A 98 3.58 6.31 8.41
C LEU A 98 3.12 7.02 7.15
N GLU A 99 3.05 6.27 6.04
CA GLU A 99 2.58 6.75 4.74
C GLU A 99 1.35 5.96 4.34
N ALA A 100 0.37 6.64 3.74
CA ALA A 100 -0.81 6.03 3.16
C ALA A 100 -1.07 6.61 1.77
N VAL A 101 -1.43 5.74 0.83
CA VAL A 101 -1.76 6.08 -0.55
C VAL A 101 -3.24 5.84 -0.79
N TYR A 102 -3.91 6.84 -1.31
CA TYR A 102 -5.34 6.82 -1.61
C TYR A 102 -5.60 7.05 -3.09
N THR A 103 -6.72 6.56 -3.57
CA THR A 103 -7.31 6.95 -4.86
C THR A 103 -8.72 7.48 -4.65
N ALA A 104 -9.12 8.43 -5.47
CA ALA A 104 -10.47 9.00 -5.43
C ALA A 104 -10.86 9.60 -6.78
N ILE A 105 -12.16 9.73 -7.00
CA ILE A 105 -12.70 10.54 -8.10
C ILE A 105 -12.94 11.94 -7.58
N ILE A 106 -12.30 12.91 -8.21
CA ILE A 106 -12.47 14.33 -7.92
C ILE A 106 -13.49 14.92 -8.87
N ASP A 107 -14.54 15.46 -8.31
CA ASP A 107 -15.56 16.23 -9.02
C ASP A 107 -15.21 17.71 -8.97
N CYS A 108 -15.08 18.34 -10.12
CA CYS A 108 -14.78 19.76 -10.26
C CYS A 108 -16.04 20.57 -10.48
N ASN A 109 -16.40 21.36 -9.48
CA ASN A 109 -17.65 22.12 -9.48
C ASN A 109 -17.41 23.63 -9.72
N ASN A 110 -18.24 24.28 -10.53
CA ASN A 110 -18.23 25.74 -10.66
C ASN A 110 -18.92 26.37 -9.43
N PRO A 111 -18.29 27.37 -8.77
CA PRO A 111 -18.96 28.13 -7.74
C PRO A 111 -20.24 28.81 -8.31
N GLY A 112 -21.39 28.34 -7.99
CA GLY A 112 -22.68 28.80 -8.52
C GLY A 112 -23.46 27.77 -9.31
N ASN A 113 -22.88 26.62 -9.59
CA ASN A 113 -23.59 25.46 -10.15
C ASN A 113 -24.04 24.48 -9.05
N ASN A 114 -25.02 23.66 -9.40
CA ASN A 114 -25.52 22.62 -8.50
C ASN A 114 -24.43 21.55 -8.33
N LYS A 115 -24.07 21.24 -7.09
CA LYS A 115 -23.04 20.23 -6.72
C LYS A 115 -23.29 18.82 -7.31
N ASN A 116 -24.52 18.52 -7.73
CA ASN A 116 -24.89 17.25 -8.30
C ASN A 116 -24.58 17.11 -9.80
N ASN A 117 -23.95 18.11 -10.42
CA ASN A 117 -23.58 18.09 -11.83
C ASN A 117 -22.20 18.71 -12.03
N PRO A 118 -21.12 17.97 -11.70
CA PRO A 118 -19.76 18.45 -11.89
C PRO A 118 -19.50 18.76 -13.37
N ILE A 119 -18.64 19.77 -13.61
CA ILE A 119 -18.24 20.14 -14.98
C ILE A 119 -17.26 19.10 -15.53
N GLU A 120 -16.41 18.56 -14.67
CA GLU A 120 -15.40 17.58 -14.98
C GLU A 120 -15.19 16.66 -13.79
N SER A 121 -14.84 15.40 -14.06
CA SER A 121 -14.49 14.42 -13.04
C SER A 121 -13.28 13.65 -13.52
N HIS A 122 -12.32 13.41 -12.63
CA HIS A 122 -11.14 12.61 -12.93
C HIS A 122 -10.70 11.81 -11.70
N GLU A 123 -10.12 10.65 -11.95
CA GLU A 123 -9.47 9.85 -10.90
C GLU A 123 -8.11 10.44 -10.57
N THR A 124 -7.76 10.46 -9.30
CA THR A 124 -6.46 10.89 -8.81
C THR A 124 -5.95 9.98 -7.72
N THR A 125 -4.63 9.85 -7.64
CA THR A 125 -3.93 9.16 -6.56
C THR A 125 -3.14 10.20 -5.77
N PHE A 126 -3.20 10.11 -4.45
CA PHE A 126 -2.49 11.02 -3.55
C PHE A 126 -1.99 10.26 -2.32
N SER A 127 -0.96 10.78 -1.68
CA SER A 127 -0.43 10.21 -0.44
C SER A 127 -0.47 11.20 0.70
N THR A 128 -0.55 10.65 1.92
CA THR A 128 -0.39 11.39 3.16
C THR A 128 0.70 10.72 4.00
N GLU A 129 1.53 11.50 4.66
CA GLU A 129 2.65 11.00 5.44
C GLU A 129 2.74 11.74 6.78
N GLU A 130 3.03 10.97 7.83
CA GLU A 130 3.48 11.48 9.12
C GLU A 130 4.82 10.84 9.47
N SER A 131 5.88 11.64 9.59
CA SER A 131 7.22 11.15 9.89
C SER A 131 7.87 11.91 11.06
N ALA A 132 8.81 11.26 11.75
CA ALA A 132 9.55 11.87 12.86
C ALA A 132 10.91 11.21 13.07
N THR A 133 11.91 12.03 13.44
CA THR A 133 13.14 11.54 14.03
C THR A 133 12.96 11.41 15.55
N LEU A 134 13.27 10.24 16.09
CA LEU A 134 13.10 9.88 17.49
C LEU A 134 14.48 9.73 18.15
N THR A 135 14.62 10.29 19.35
CA THR A 135 15.84 10.18 20.15
C THR A 135 15.53 9.43 21.45
N PRO A 136 16.31 8.39 21.80
CA PRO A 136 16.09 7.65 23.03
C PRO A 136 16.36 8.50 24.28
N GLY A 137 15.69 8.18 25.36
CA GLY A 137 15.96 8.76 26.66
C GLY A 137 17.30 8.29 27.24
N ARG A 138 17.74 8.94 28.33
CA ARG A 138 19.03 8.66 28.96
C ARG A 138 19.23 7.21 29.44
N ASN A 139 18.13 6.48 29.64
CA ASN A 139 18.13 5.05 29.99
C ASN A 139 18.16 4.10 28.81
N GLY A 140 18.39 4.60 27.60
CA GLY A 140 18.40 3.79 26.38
C GLY A 140 17.01 3.26 25.98
N THR A 141 15.94 3.98 26.32
CA THR A 141 14.57 3.65 25.92
C THR A 141 14.10 4.64 24.87
N LEU A 142 13.72 4.13 23.72
CA LEU A 142 13.04 4.89 22.65
C LEU A 142 11.54 4.85 22.90
N ARG A 143 10.90 6.02 22.94
CA ARG A 143 9.44 6.14 23.05
C ARG A 143 8.86 6.53 21.72
N VAL A 144 7.98 5.70 21.20
CA VAL A 144 7.25 5.93 19.95
C VAL A 144 5.82 6.30 20.33
N GLY A 145 5.43 7.55 20.03
CA GLY A 145 4.05 8.01 20.23
C GLY A 145 3.11 7.36 19.21
N ALA A 146 1.81 7.34 19.52
CA ALA A 146 0.81 6.96 18.53
C ALA A 146 0.91 7.86 17.31
N ARG A 147 0.64 7.28 16.12
CA ARG A 147 0.64 7.98 14.84
C ARG A 147 -0.69 7.78 14.13
N SER A 148 -1.11 8.77 13.38
CA SER A 148 -2.30 8.63 12.55
C SER A 148 -2.21 9.50 11.31
N VAL A 149 -2.70 8.96 10.20
CA VAL A 149 -2.92 9.70 8.96
C VAL A 149 -4.36 9.55 8.54
N SER A 150 -4.88 10.59 7.89
CA SER A 150 -6.24 10.61 7.34
C SER A 150 -6.18 10.95 5.87
N PRO A 151 -7.16 10.53 5.06
CA PRO A 151 -7.33 11.04 3.71
C PRO A 151 -7.41 12.57 3.72
N PHE A 152 -6.88 13.20 2.69
CA PHE A 152 -6.96 14.67 2.56
C PHE A 152 -8.42 15.12 2.46
N ASP A 153 -8.79 16.11 3.31
CA ASP A 153 -10.09 16.79 3.22
C ASP A 153 -10.16 17.77 2.02
N GLU A 154 -9.01 18.16 1.47
CA GLU A 154 -8.90 19.05 0.34
C GLU A 154 -8.65 18.24 -0.94
N ALA A 155 -9.69 18.07 -1.73
CA ALA A 155 -9.57 17.53 -3.07
C ALA A 155 -8.67 18.45 -3.91
N GLN A 156 -7.57 17.88 -4.43
CA GLN A 156 -6.63 18.63 -5.26
C GLN A 156 -6.85 18.30 -6.75
N GLY A 157 -6.60 19.28 -7.61
CA GLY A 157 -6.35 19.00 -9.01
C GLY A 157 -7.42 19.38 -10.01
N CYS A 158 -8.33 20.33 -9.73
CA CYS A 158 -9.16 20.86 -10.80
C CYS A 158 -8.32 21.67 -11.79
N PRO A 159 -8.47 21.46 -13.12
CA PRO A 159 -7.71 22.18 -14.15
C PRO A 159 -7.92 23.70 -14.11
N ASN A 160 -9.09 24.13 -13.68
CA ASN A 160 -9.41 25.54 -13.51
C ASN A 160 -9.35 25.92 -12.01
N PRO A 161 -8.48 26.85 -11.61
CA PRO A 161 -8.31 27.25 -10.21
C PRO A 161 -9.55 27.91 -9.59
N ASN A 162 -10.53 28.31 -10.41
CA ASN A 162 -11.81 28.84 -9.92
C ASN A 162 -12.85 27.76 -9.65
N TRP A 163 -12.58 26.50 -10.01
CA TRP A 163 -13.46 25.39 -9.71
C TRP A 163 -13.17 24.85 -8.30
N GLN A 164 -14.20 24.36 -7.66
CA GLN A 164 -14.11 23.76 -6.34
C GLN A 164 -13.98 22.24 -6.51
N PRO A 165 -12.84 21.66 -6.10
CA PRO A 165 -12.69 20.21 -6.08
C PRO A 165 -13.49 19.62 -4.91
N GLU A 166 -14.09 18.45 -5.14
CA GLU A 166 -14.81 17.67 -4.14
C GLU A 166 -14.56 16.19 -4.40
N ILE A 167 -14.22 15.43 -3.36
CA ILE A 167 -14.12 13.96 -3.49
C ILE A 167 -15.54 13.43 -3.67
N ARG A 168 -15.74 12.65 -4.74
CA ARG A 168 -17.04 12.02 -4.98
C ARG A 168 -17.35 11.04 -3.86
N GLU A 169 -18.55 11.11 -3.31
CA GLU A 169 -19.00 10.21 -2.27
C GLU A 169 -18.85 8.74 -2.69
N GLY A 170 -18.21 7.93 -1.83
CA GLY A 170 -17.99 6.50 -2.05
C GLY A 170 -16.90 6.16 -3.07
N SER A 171 -16.13 7.14 -3.59
CA SER A 171 -15.02 6.88 -4.52
C SER A 171 -13.65 6.86 -3.85
N LEU A 172 -13.55 7.25 -2.59
CA LEU A 172 -12.30 7.25 -1.85
C LEU A 172 -11.94 5.82 -1.45
N GLU A 173 -10.74 5.37 -1.82
CA GLU A 173 -10.21 4.06 -1.52
C GLU A 173 -8.79 4.19 -0.95
N LEU A 174 -8.45 3.35 0.03
CA LEU A 174 -7.08 3.19 0.52
C LEU A 174 -6.38 2.13 -0.33
N VAL A 175 -5.38 2.54 -1.11
CA VAL A 175 -4.64 1.65 -2.02
C VAL A 175 -3.58 0.86 -1.26
N SER A 176 -2.81 1.55 -0.40
CA SER A 176 -1.74 0.93 0.38
C SER A 176 -1.38 1.78 1.58
N PHE A 177 -0.72 1.18 2.57
CA PHE A 177 -0.02 1.93 3.60
C PHE A 177 1.25 1.22 4.05
N THR A 178 2.20 2.02 4.57
CA THR A 178 3.45 1.55 5.15
C THR A 178 3.71 2.28 6.46
N TYR A 179 3.89 1.51 7.53
CA TYR A 179 4.38 2.00 8.81
C TYR A 179 5.75 1.39 9.09
N SER A 180 6.78 2.21 9.27
CA SER A 180 8.15 1.74 9.43
C SER A 180 8.90 2.46 10.52
N LEU A 181 9.78 1.73 11.23
CA LEU A 181 10.77 2.26 12.17
C LEU A 181 12.15 1.77 11.75
N HIS A 182 13.04 2.69 11.42
CA HIS A 182 14.41 2.44 11.02
C HIS A 182 15.37 3.05 12.05
N PHE A 183 16.38 2.30 12.49
CA PHE A 183 17.42 2.80 13.39
C PHE A 183 18.62 3.36 12.61
N ASP A 184 19.19 4.45 13.09
CA ASP A 184 20.44 5.02 12.54
C ASP A 184 21.57 3.98 12.62
N GLY A 185 22.34 3.90 11.53
CA GLY A 185 23.48 2.97 11.44
C GLY A 185 23.14 1.60 10.86
N PHE A 186 21.89 1.32 10.60
CA PHE A 186 21.45 0.13 9.85
C PHE A 186 21.29 0.47 8.36
N PRO A 187 21.40 -0.53 7.44
CA PRO A 187 21.20 -0.29 6.02
C PRO A 187 19.84 0.31 5.71
N ALA A 188 19.78 1.18 4.70
CA ALA A 188 18.49 1.72 4.24
C ALA A 188 17.59 0.57 3.73
N GLY A 189 16.36 0.54 4.22
CA GLY A 189 15.41 -0.54 3.91
C GLY A 189 15.38 -1.67 4.95
N ASP A 190 16.29 -1.67 5.93
CA ASP A 190 16.24 -2.58 7.06
C ASP A 190 15.45 -1.93 8.22
N PHE A 191 14.25 -2.40 8.46
CA PHE A 191 13.35 -1.85 9.46
C PHE A 191 13.26 -2.73 10.71
N ALA A 192 13.32 -2.13 11.88
CA ALA A 192 13.06 -2.81 13.14
C ALA A 192 11.57 -3.10 13.37
N VAL A 193 10.71 -2.29 12.74
CA VAL A 193 9.26 -2.51 12.65
C VAL A 193 8.84 -2.19 11.22
N LEU A 194 8.07 -3.08 10.60
CA LEU A 194 7.51 -2.88 9.27
C LEU A 194 6.10 -3.48 9.19
N ILE A 195 5.11 -2.64 8.96
CA ILE A 195 3.74 -3.05 8.69
C ILE A 195 3.37 -2.48 7.32
N GLU A 196 3.20 -3.35 6.36
CA GLU A 196 2.87 -3.00 4.97
C GLU A 196 1.58 -3.68 4.54
N GLN A 197 0.77 -2.93 3.79
CA GLN A 197 -0.36 -3.46 3.06
C GLN A 197 -0.36 -2.85 1.66
N PRO A 198 -0.22 -3.69 0.61
CA PRO A 198 -0.28 -3.28 -0.78
C PRO A 198 -1.70 -3.06 -1.25
#